data_3e004ee7017bdbbe010ed7953a086655
#
_entry.id   3e004ee7017bdbbe010ed7953a086655
#
_cell.length_a   1.000
_cell.length_b   1.000
_cell.length_c   1.000
_cell.angle_alpha   90.00
_cell.angle_beta   90.00
_cell.angle_gamma   90.00
#
_symmetry.space_group_name_H-M   'P 1'
#
loop_
_entity.id
_entity.type
_entity.pdbx_description
1 polymer ?
#
loop_
_entity_poly.entity_id
_entity_poly.type
_entity_poly.pdbx_seq_one_letter_code
_entity_poly.pdbx_strand_id
1 'polypeptide(L)'
;MGVARGGGIDGDQWVQCVQDRGWLWNAAADVHKTGEPTTLIMAHGAGAPMDSDWMTGMAERLAARGLNVLRFEFPYMAQRRLEGGKRPPNQQAKLLECWREVYAEVRRHVAGRLAIGGKS
;
A
#
# COMPACT_ATOMS: atom_id res chain seq x y z
N MET A 1 -11.61 8.44 20.75
CA MET A 1 -12.24 8.62 20.17
C MET A 1 -12.24 8.41 18.94
N GLY A 2 -11.99 7.72 18.38
CA GLY A 2 -11.90 7.38 17.15
C GLY A 2 -12.97 7.86 16.34
N VAL A 3 -13.09 9.03 16.23
CA VAL A 3 -14.10 9.57 15.52
C VAL A 3 -13.93 9.38 14.10
N ALA A 4 -14.92 8.95 13.44
CA ALA A 4 -14.90 8.88 12.02
C ALA A 4 -14.83 10.28 11.52
N ARG A 5 -13.88 10.60 10.69
CA ARG A 5 -13.81 11.81 10.16
C ARG A 5 -14.46 11.72 8.90
N GLY A 6 -15.38 12.44 8.54
CA GLY A 6 -16.15 12.42 7.35
C GLY A 6 -15.25 12.13 6.15
N GLY A 7 -15.43 11.03 5.51
CA GLY A 7 -14.58 10.62 4.41
C GLY A 7 -13.20 10.16 4.82
N GLY A 8 -12.89 10.15 6.09
CA GLY A 8 -11.60 9.70 6.56
C GLY A 8 -11.52 8.19 6.63
N ILE A 9 -10.49 7.72 7.27
CA ILE A 9 -10.26 6.30 7.43
C ILE A 9 -11.11 5.78 8.57
N ASP A 10 -11.80 4.66 8.33
CA ASP A 10 -12.37 3.91 9.43
C ASP A 10 -11.22 3.06 9.95
N GLY A 11 -10.64 3.47 11.06
CA GLY A 11 -9.41 2.88 11.54
C GLY A 11 -9.45 1.39 11.70
N ASP A 12 -10.51 0.88 12.34
CA ASP A 12 -10.57 -0.55 12.62
C ASP A 12 -10.79 -1.37 11.38
N GLN A 13 -11.70 -0.96 10.52
CA GLN A 13 -11.96 -1.68 9.28
C GLN A 13 -10.76 -1.63 8.36
N TRP A 14 -10.10 -0.49 8.30
CA TRP A 14 -8.93 -0.36 7.43
C TRP A 14 -7.77 -1.23 7.91
N VAL A 15 -7.49 -1.20 9.21
CA VAL A 15 -6.43 -2.03 9.78
C VAL A 15 -6.72 -3.50 9.51
N GLN A 16 -7.97 -3.91 9.68
CA GLN A 16 -8.35 -5.29 9.43
C GLN A 16 -8.18 -5.66 7.96
N CYS A 17 -8.58 -4.76 7.06
CA CYS A 17 -8.41 -4.99 5.63
C CYS A 17 -6.94 -5.17 5.26
N VAL A 18 -6.08 -4.31 5.78
CA VAL A 18 -4.64 -4.38 5.51
C VAL A 18 -4.09 -5.72 6.00
N GLN A 19 -4.47 -6.12 7.20
CA GLN A 19 -4.00 -7.39 7.76
C GLN A 19 -4.51 -8.59 6.95
N ASP A 20 -5.80 -8.57 6.61
CA ASP A 20 -6.40 -9.70 5.88
C ASP A 20 -5.76 -9.88 4.51
N ARG A 21 -5.38 -8.79 3.88
CA ARG A 21 -4.76 -8.83 2.56
C ARG A 21 -3.26 -9.02 2.60
N GLY A 22 -2.66 -8.99 3.78
CA GLY A 22 -1.21 -9.11 3.91
C GLY A 22 -0.46 -7.89 3.42
N TRP A 23 -1.10 -6.75 3.39
CA TRP A 23 -0.47 -5.49 2.97
C TRP A 23 0.28 -4.86 4.13
N LEU A 24 1.10 -3.84 3.82
CA LEU A 24 1.81 -3.06 4.82
C LEU A 24 1.38 -1.60 4.71
N TRP A 25 1.10 -1.00 5.86
CA TRP A 25 0.59 0.36 5.93
C TRP A 25 1.47 1.23 6.81
N ASN A 26 1.94 2.34 6.24
CA ASN A 26 2.66 3.35 6.99
C ASN A 26 1.77 4.60 7.01
N ALA A 27 1.27 4.94 8.18
CA ALA A 27 0.42 6.11 8.31
C ALA A 27 1.26 7.39 8.24
N ALA A 28 0.70 8.42 7.62
CA ALA A 28 1.36 9.70 7.48
C ALA A 28 1.65 10.31 8.85
N ALA A 29 2.84 10.87 9.01
CA ALA A 29 3.15 11.64 10.19
C ALA A 29 2.34 12.92 10.18
N ASP A 30 2.02 13.43 11.38
CA ASP A 30 1.28 14.66 11.49
C ASP A 30 2.25 15.82 11.31
N VAL A 31 2.36 16.29 10.09
CA VAL A 31 3.17 17.45 9.79
C VAL A 31 2.21 18.58 9.40
N HIS A 32 2.71 19.76 9.18
CA HIS A 32 1.91 20.96 8.99
C HIS A 32 0.91 20.82 7.84
N LYS A 33 -0.15 20.13 8.04
CA LYS A 33 -1.10 19.92 6.96
C LYS A 33 -2.52 20.21 7.39
N THR A 34 -3.32 20.54 6.41
CA THR A 34 -4.75 20.67 6.58
C THR A 34 -5.39 19.62 5.66
N GLY A 35 -6.45 19.02 6.12
CA GLY A 35 -7.16 18.02 5.33
C GLY A 35 -6.49 16.65 5.37
N GLU A 36 -6.96 15.78 4.51
CA GLU A 36 -6.49 14.40 4.48
C GLU A 36 -5.15 14.30 3.77
N PRO A 37 -4.23 13.48 4.28
CA PRO A 37 -2.98 13.28 3.58
C PRO A 37 -3.19 12.52 2.27
N THR A 38 -2.29 12.72 1.34
CA THR A 38 -2.25 11.90 0.14
C THR A 38 -1.77 10.50 0.50
N THR A 39 -2.38 9.49 -0.10
CA THR A 39 -1.96 8.11 0.09
C THR A 39 -1.28 7.62 -1.17
N LEU A 40 -0.06 7.11 -1.02
CA LEU A 40 0.67 6.50 -2.11
C LEU A 40 0.51 4.98 -2.03
N ILE A 41 0.04 4.38 -3.12
CA ILE A 41 -0.03 2.93 -3.25
C ILE A 41 1.23 2.50 -3.98
N MET A 42 2.07 1.72 -3.31
CA MET A 42 3.41 1.43 -3.77
C MET A 42 3.57 -0.03 -4.14
N ALA A 43 3.98 -0.31 -5.37
CA ALA A 43 4.25 -1.65 -5.84
C ALA A 43 5.74 -1.97 -5.75
N HIS A 44 6.05 -3.22 -5.47
CA HIS A 44 7.44 -3.70 -5.46
C HIS A 44 7.94 -3.91 -6.87
N GLY A 45 9.25 -4.06 -7.02
CA GLY A 45 9.86 -4.42 -8.29
C GLY A 45 9.93 -5.93 -8.48
N ALA A 46 10.39 -6.35 -9.66
CA ALA A 46 10.44 -7.76 -10.00
C ALA A 46 11.43 -8.55 -9.15
N GLY A 47 12.45 -7.90 -8.64
CA GLY A 47 13.52 -8.58 -7.94
C GLY A 47 13.38 -8.69 -6.43
N ALA A 48 12.44 -7.97 -5.82
CA ALA A 48 12.38 -7.92 -4.37
C ALA A 48 10.97 -7.63 -3.88
N PRO A 49 10.60 -8.20 -2.72
CA PRO A 49 9.23 -8.07 -2.21
C PRO A 49 8.95 -6.70 -1.60
N MET A 50 7.71 -6.51 -1.18
CA MET A 50 7.25 -5.22 -0.65
C MET A 50 7.94 -4.82 0.65
N ASP A 51 8.55 -5.76 1.36
CA ASP A 51 9.24 -5.49 2.62
C ASP A 51 10.75 -5.54 2.49
N SER A 52 11.27 -5.40 1.27
CA SER A 52 12.70 -5.24 1.09
C SER A 52 13.20 -3.99 1.80
N ASP A 53 14.48 -3.93 2.08
CA ASP A 53 15.06 -2.78 2.78
C ASP A 53 14.78 -1.46 2.05
N TRP A 54 14.89 -1.48 0.72
CA TRP A 54 14.63 -0.28 -0.07
C TRP A 54 13.16 0.16 0.07
N MET A 55 12.24 -0.77 -0.08
CA MET A 55 10.81 -0.46 0.01
C MET A 55 10.44 0.03 1.41
N THR A 56 10.94 -0.65 2.42
CA THR A 56 10.67 -0.25 3.81
C THR A 56 11.23 1.13 4.11
N GLY A 57 12.47 1.38 3.72
CA GLY A 57 13.08 2.68 3.96
C GLY A 57 12.37 3.81 3.22
N MET A 58 11.99 3.57 1.98
CA MET A 58 11.26 4.57 1.21
C MET A 58 9.90 4.86 1.84
N ALA A 59 9.17 3.81 2.21
CA ALA A 59 7.85 3.99 2.81
C ALA A 59 7.95 4.78 4.12
N GLU A 60 8.95 4.48 4.94
CA GLU A 60 9.14 5.20 6.20
C GLU A 60 9.48 6.66 5.98
N ARG A 61 10.34 6.95 5.01
CA ARG A 61 10.70 8.34 4.71
C ARG A 61 9.53 9.13 4.18
N LEU A 62 8.74 8.54 3.32
CA LEU A 62 7.56 9.21 2.76
C LEU A 62 6.51 9.44 3.83
N ALA A 63 6.30 8.45 4.70
CA ALA A 63 5.35 8.62 5.80
C ALA A 63 5.80 9.73 6.75
N ALA A 64 7.10 9.82 7.03
CA ALA A 64 7.63 10.88 7.87
C ALA A 64 7.39 12.26 7.28
N ARG A 65 7.20 12.32 5.97
CA ARG A 65 6.92 13.59 5.28
C ARG A 65 5.45 13.86 5.05
N GLY A 66 4.59 13.05 5.62
CA GLY A 66 3.16 13.33 5.61
C GLY A 66 2.35 12.57 4.57
N LEU A 67 2.92 11.52 3.99
CA LEU A 67 2.17 10.68 3.07
C LEU A 67 1.78 9.39 3.76
N ASN A 68 0.55 8.93 3.56
CA ASN A 68 0.25 7.54 3.88
C ASN A 68 0.87 6.68 2.79
N VAL A 69 1.39 5.52 3.16
CA VAL A 69 1.98 4.61 2.17
C VAL A 69 1.41 3.21 2.37
N LEU A 70 0.80 2.67 1.32
CA LEU A 70 0.36 1.29 1.31
C LEU A 70 1.26 0.51 0.39
N ARG A 71 1.83 -0.59 0.90
CA ARG A 71 2.63 -1.51 0.10
C ARG A 71 1.86 -2.80 -0.07
N PHE A 72 1.84 -3.31 -1.29
CA PHE A 72 1.16 -4.57 -1.59
C PHE A 72 2.07 -5.44 -2.45
N GLU A 73 1.68 -6.70 -2.63
CA GLU A 73 2.44 -7.62 -3.48
C GLU A 73 1.56 -8.13 -4.60
N PHE A 74 2.15 -8.19 -5.80
CA PHE A 74 1.50 -8.88 -6.91
C PHE A 74 1.44 -10.38 -6.62
N PRO A 75 0.52 -11.09 -7.25
CA PRO A 75 0.33 -12.51 -6.93
C PRO A 75 1.59 -13.37 -7.03
N TYR A 76 2.45 -13.13 -8.03
CA TYR A 76 3.66 -13.94 -8.17
C TYR A 76 4.60 -13.76 -6.98
N MET A 77 4.67 -12.56 -6.44
CA MET A 77 5.55 -12.29 -5.30
C MET A 77 4.95 -12.84 -4.01
N ALA A 78 3.64 -12.73 -3.86
CA ALA A 78 2.96 -13.31 -2.70
C ALA A 78 3.14 -14.82 -2.68
N GLN A 79 3.07 -15.46 -3.85
CA GLN A 79 3.26 -16.89 -3.95
C GLN A 79 4.70 -17.29 -3.64
N ARG A 80 5.67 -16.49 -4.11
CA ARG A 80 7.07 -16.70 -3.79
C ARG A 80 7.30 -16.66 -2.27
N ARG A 81 6.60 -15.73 -1.58
CA ARG A 81 6.71 -15.61 -0.14
C ARG A 81 6.24 -16.88 0.56
N LEU A 82 5.18 -17.48 0.06
CA LEU A 82 4.63 -18.68 0.66
C LEU A 82 5.42 -19.93 0.34
N GLU A 83 5.90 -20.05 -0.88
CA GLU A 83 6.50 -21.30 -1.37
C GLU A 83 8.00 -21.24 -1.57
N GLY A 84 8.57 -20.04 -1.51
CA GLY A 84 10.00 -19.88 -1.76
C GLY A 84 10.33 -19.90 -3.24
N GLY A 85 11.63 -19.82 -3.53
CA GLY A 85 12.11 -19.86 -4.89
C GLY A 85 11.91 -18.56 -5.64
N LYS A 86 12.27 -18.57 -6.90
CA LYS A 86 12.06 -17.43 -7.79
C LYS A 86 10.91 -17.72 -8.72
N ARG A 87 10.13 -16.72 -8.99
CA ARG A 87 9.01 -16.82 -9.91
C ARG A 87 9.05 -15.66 -10.88
N PRO A 88 8.77 -15.90 -12.15
CA PRO A 88 8.70 -14.79 -13.09
C PRO A 88 7.49 -13.91 -12.77
N PRO A 89 7.55 -12.62 -13.13
CA PRO A 89 6.39 -11.76 -12.95
C PRO A 89 5.17 -12.27 -13.70
N ASN A 90 3.99 -11.96 -13.17
CA ASN A 90 2.75 -12.26 -13.86
C ASN A 90 2.70 -11.48 -15.18
N GLN A 91 1.85 -11.93 -16.08
CA GLN A 91 1.62 -11.19 -17.32
C GLN A 91 0.96 -9.86 -17.00
N GLN A 92 1.10 -8.91 -17.92
CA GLN A 92 0.63 -7.54 -17.71
C GLN A 92 -0.84 -7.47 -17.32
N ALA A 93 -1.68 -8.26 -17.97
CA ALA A 93 -3.11 -8.25 -17.66
C ALA A 93 -3.38 -8.59 -16.20
N LYS A 94 -2.63 -9.54 -15.66
CA LYS A 94 -2.77 -9.94 -14.27
C LYS A 94 -2.29 -8.85 -13.32
N LEU A 95 -1.21 -8.18 -13.67
CA LEU A 95 -0.70 -7.08 -12.86
C LEU A 95 -1.70 -5.93 -12.84
N LEU A 96 -2.30 -5.60 -13.96
CA LEU A 96 -3.29 -4.54 -14.04
C LEU A 96 -4.55 -4.89 -13.26
N GLU A 97 -4.96 -6.14 -13.32
CA GLU A 97 -6.09 -6.59 -12.52
C GLU A 97 -5.83 -6.40 -11.04
N CYS A 98 -4.64 -6.78 -10.59
CA CYS A 98 -4.24 -6.62 -9.20
C CYS A 98 -4.25 -5.14 -8.81
N TRP A 99 -3.68 -4.26 -9.64
CA TRP A 99 -3.68 -2.83 -9.40
C TRP A 99 -5.10 -2.30 -9.21
N ARG A 100 -6.02 -2.71 -10.08
CA ARG A 100 -7.41 -2.26 -10.00
C ARG A 100 -8.07 -2.69 -8.70
N GLU A 101 -7.82 -3.92 -8.29
CA GLU A 101 -8.38 -4.42 -7.03
C GLU A 101 -7.83 -3.67 -5.84
N VAL A 102 -6.51 -3.46 -5.80
CA VAL A 102 -5.89 -2.75 -4.69
C VAL A 102 -6.41 -1.31 -4.64
N TYR A 103 -6.41 -0.63 -5.79
CA TYR A 103 -6.87 0.75 -5.84
C TYR A 103 -8.31 0.87 -5.36
N ALA A 104 -9.19 0.00 -5.84
CA ALA A 104 -10.59 0.03 -5.47
C ALA A 104 -10.76 -0.18 -3.96
N GLU A 105 -10.01 -1.11 -3.40
CA GLU A 105 -10.11 -1.39 -1.98
C GLU A 105 -9.62 -0.22 -1.14
N VAL A 106 -8.49 0.37 -1.53
CA VAL A 106 -7.97 1.54 -0.82
C VAL A 106 -8.97 2.69 -0.91
N ARG A 107 -9.55 2.93 -2.09
CA ARG A 107 -10.49 4.02 -2.26
C ARG A 107 -11.72 3.88 -1.37
N ARG A 108 -12.10 2.66 -1.06
CA ARG A 108 -13.27 2.43 -0.20
C ARG A 108 -13.03 2.84 1.24
N HIS A 109 -11.79 2.81 1.68
CA HIS A 109 -11.46 3.04 3.09
C HIS A 109 -10.73 4.35 3.36
N VAL A 110 -10.06 4.90 2.36
CA VAL A 110 -9.15 6.01 2.58
C VAL A 110 -9.59 7.22 1.77
N ALA A 111 -9.77 8.34 2.45
CA ALA A 111 -10.12 9.59 1.78
C ALA A 111 -8.86 10.31 1.31
N GLY A 112 -9.04 11.41 0.60
CA GLY A 112 -7.94 12.21 0.11
C GLY A 112 -7.45 11.73 -1.23
N ARG A 113 -6.35 12.31 -1.69
CA ARG A 113 -5.78 11.94 -2.98
C ARG A 113 -5.12 10.59 -2.91
N LEU A 114 -5.26 9.82 -3.98
CA LEU A 114 -4.50 8.59 -4.14
C LEU A 114 -3.48 8.78 -5.25
N ALA A 115 -2.28 8.33 -5.00
CA ALA A 115 -1.22 8.29 -6.00
C ALA A 115 -0.73 6.86 -6.11
N ILE A 116 -0.19 6.50 -7.25
CA ILE A 116 0.37 5.17 -7.45
C ILE A 116 1.82 5.31 -7.88
N GLY A 117 2.62 4.34 -7.49
CA GLY A 117 4.02 4.33 -7.86
C GLY A 117 4.62 2.99 -7.55
N GLY A 118 5.91 2.87 -7.76
CA GLY A 118 6.58 1.62 -7.48
C GLY A 118 8.04 1.65 -7.88
N LYS A 119 8.69 0.51 -7.60
CA LYS A 119 10.08 0.32 -7.95
C LYS A 119 10.15 -0.61 -9.16
N SER A 120 10.97 -0.29 -10.09
CA SER A 120 11.15 -1.15 -11.26
C SER A 120 12.23 -2.21 -11.03
#